data_89a87eaa9817c4cc44ad6d2150ad01dd
#
_entry.id   89a87eaa9817c4cc44ad6d2150ad01dd
#
_cell.length_a   1.000
_cell.length_b   1.000
_cell.length_c   1.000
_cell.angle_alpha   90.00
_cell.angle_beta   90.00
_cell.angle_gamma   90.00
#
_symmetry.space_group_name_H-M   'P 1'
#
loop_
_entity.id
_entity.type
_entity.pdbx_description
1 polymer ?
#
loop_
_entity_poly.entity_id
_entity_poly.type
_entity_poly.pdbx_seq_one_letter_code
_entity_poly.pdbx_strand_id
1 'polypeptide(L)'
;FDLNEVNSFLVLMVFYLSYFVLALPASMILKKTGLKRGLSLSLTVMAVGAAMFGEFATRRWYPGALTGLFTIGGGLALLQTAINPYVSILGPIEGAARRIALMGICNKAAGIAAPLVIGALVLRGIGDLAASLDGVSGPVREALLNNFAAKIHLPYLGMAAILLAVAAGILRSPLPDLKASDVNASSTPAGESDARSVFSYPHLWLGVVCLFVYVGVEVMAGDAIG
;
A
#
# COMPACT_ATOMS: atom_id res chain seq x y z
N PHE A 1 0.64 13.97 16.84
CA PHE A 1 -0.20 15.06 16.33
C PHE A 1 -1.45 15.14 17.20
N ASP A 2 -1.81 16.36 17.62
CA ASP A 2 -3.07 16.65 18.30
C ASP A 2 -4.09 16.97 17.18
N LEU A 3 -4.67 15.93 16.59
CA LEU A 3 -5.49 16.06 15.38
C LEU A 3 -6.95 16.25 15.75
N ASN A 4 -7.59 17.25 15.14
CA ASN A 4 -9.04 17.35 15.09
C ASN A 4 -9.61 16.22 14.23
N GLU A 5 -10.89 15.86 14.41
CA GLU A 5 -11.56 14.82 13.61
C GLU A 5 -11.35 14.99 12.11
N VAL A 6 -11.45 16.22 11.59
CA VAL A 6 -11.22 16.54 10.16
C VAL A 6 -9.80 16.16 9.73
N ASN A 7 -8.79 16.47 10.53
CA ASN A 7 -7.41 16.14 10.21
C ASN A 7 -7.12 14.63 10.30
N SER A 8 -7.82 13.92 11.15
CA SER A 8 -7.76 12.46 11.22
C SER A 8 -8.32 11.83 9.94
N PHE A 9 -9.45 12.33 9.44
CA PHE A 9 -10.01 11.92 8.14
C PHE A 9 -9.08 12.24 6.97
N LEU A 10 -8.35 13.37 6.99
CA LEU A 10 -7.40 13.72 5.95
C LEU A 10 -6.27 12.69 5.80
N VAL A 11 -5.86 12.04 6.88
CA VAL A 11 -4.84 10.98 6.84
C VAL A 11 -5.28 9.83 5.95
N LEU A 12 -6.47 9.29 6.19
CA LEU A 12 -7.06 8.23 5.38
C LEU A 12 -7.34 8.70 3.94
N MET A 13 -7.93 9.89 3.81
CA MET A 13 -8.26 10.47 2.51
C MET A 13 -7.04 10.63 1.61
N VAL A 14 -5.94 11.18 2.13
CA VAL A 14 -4.71 11.39 1.35
C VAL A 14 -4.10 10.07 0.89
N PHE A 15 -4.13 9.04 1.75
CA PHE A 15 -3.64 7.72 1.40
C PHE A 15 -4.46 7.09 0.26
N TYR A 16 -5.79 7.04 0.38
CA TYR A 16 -6.66 6.46 -0.64
C TYR A 16 -6.71 7.31 -1.92
N LEU A 17 -6.66 8.65 -1.78
CA LEU A 17 -6.59 9.56 -2.93
C LEU A 17 -5.32 9.33 -3.75
N SER A 18 -4.17 9.16 -3.09
CA SER A 18 -2.92 8.86 -3.78
C SER A 18 -3.01 7.55 -4.55
N TYR A 19 -3.60 6.53 -3.94
CA TYR A 19 -3.84 5.24 -4.57
C TYR A 19 -4.69 5.35 -5.82
N PHE A 20 -5.78 6.12 -5.75
CA PHE A 20 -6.69 6.36 -6.87
C PHE A 20 -6.02 7.16 -8.00
N VAL A 21 -5.41 8.31 -7.68
CA VAL A 21 -4.81 9.22 -8.67
C VAL A 21 -3.60 8.58 -9.36
N LEU A 22 -2.79 7.84 -8.61
CA LEU A 22 -1.55 7.27 -9.13
C LEU A 22 -1.74 5.89 -9.79
N ALA A 23 -2.93 5.29 -9.76
CA ALA A 23 -3.21 4.01 -10.43
C ALA A 23 -2.98 4.09 -11.96
N LEU A 24 -3.41 5.17 -12.61
CA LEU A 24 -3.18 5.36 -14.05
C LEU A 24 -1.70 5.59 -14.38
N PRO A 25 -0.98 6.54 -13.74
CA PRO A 25 0.46 6.68 -13.91
C PRO A 25 1.24 5.38 -13.63
N ALA A 26 0.83 4.60 -12.61
CA ALA A 26 1.44 3.32 -12.30
C ALA A 26 1.42 2.36 -13.49
N SER A 27 0.28 2.25 -14.18
CA SER A 27 0.16 1.40 -15.37
C SER A 27 1.10 1.82 -16.50
N MET A 28 1.28 3.15 -16.69
CA MET A 28 2.20 3.70 -17.71
C MET A 28 3.67 3.40 -17.35
N ILE A 29 4.02 3.52 -16.09
CA ILE A 29 5.36 3.18 -15.59
C ILE A 29 5.65 1.70 -15.84
N LEU A 30 4.71 0.80 -15.50
CA LEU A 30 4.87 -0.63 -15.67
C LEU A 30 5.03 -1.07 -17.13
N LYS A 31 4.34 -0.41 -18.07
CA LYS A 31 4.53 -0.65 -19.50
C LYS A 31 5.97 -0.38 -19.95
N LYS A 32 6.65 0.58 -19.33
CA LYS A 32 8.04 0.96 -19.68
C LYS A 32 9.08 0.14 -18.92
N THR A 33 8.85 -0.12 -17.63
CA THR A 33 9.85 -0.76 -16.75
C THR A 33 9.77 -2.27 -16.74
N GLY A 34 8.65 -2.86 -17.15
CA GLY A 34 8.35 -4.28 -16.96
C GLY A 34 7.84 -4.58 -15.55
N LEU A 35 7.31 -5.79 -15.36
CA LEU A 35 6.64 -6.16 -14.11
C LEU A 35 7.62 -6.38 -12.95
N LYS A 36 8.74 -7.09 -13.18
CA LYS A 36 9.75 -7.37 -12.14
C LYS A 36 10.37 -6.09 -11.59
N ARG A 37 10.84 -5.21 -12.48
CA ARG A 37 11.41 -3.92 -12.08
C ARG A 37 10.36 -3.01 -11.48
N GLY A 38 9.13 -3.07 -11.97
CA GLY A 38 7.99 -2.37 -11.40
C GLY A 38 7.71 -2.76 -9.95
N LEU A 39 7.76 -4.06 -9.62
CA LEU A 39 7.64 -4.55 -8.24
C LEU A 39 8.75 -4.02 -7.33
N SER A 40 9.99 -4.02 -7.80
CA SER A 40 11.09 -3.47 -7.01
C SER A 40 10.99 -1.95 -6.84
N LEU A 41 10.61 -1.24 -7.90
CA LEU A 41 10.39 0.21 -7.86
C LEU A 41 9.28 0.58 -6.88
N SER A 42 8.16 -0.14 -6.90
CA SER A 42 7.04 0.11 -5.98
C SER A 42 7.44 -0.03 -4.51
N LEU A 43 8.17 -1.09 -4.18
CA LEU A 43 8.70 -1.30 -2.82
C LEU A 43 9.69 -0.21 -2.41
N THR A 44 10.53 0.25 -3.35
CA THR A 44 11.47 1.36 -3.11
C THR A 44 10.73 2.66 -2.83
N VAL A 45 9.68 2.97 -3.62
CA VAL A 45 8.83 4.16 -3.40
C VAL A 45 8.13 4.07 -2.04
N MET A 46 7.59 2.89 -1.69
CA MET A 46 6.98 2.68 -0.36
C MET A 46 8.00 2.85 0.77
N ALA A 47 9.23 2.36 0.60
CA ALA A 47 10.29 2.51 1.59
C ALA A 47 10.67 3.98 1.82
N VAL A 48 10.79 4.75 0.73
CA VAL A 48 11.02 6.20 0.81
C VAL A 48 9.87 6.89 1.54
N GLY A 49 8.62 6.56 1.18
CA GLY A 49 7.44 7.10 1.85
C GLY A 49 7.38 6.76 3.33
N ALA A 50 7.74 5.52 3.72
CA ALA A 50 7.79 5.10 5.11
C ALA A 50 8.89 5.84 5.91
N ALA A 51 10.07 6.02 5.33
CA ALA A 51 11.14 6.80 5.93
C ALA A 51 10.74 8.28 6.10
N MET A 52 10.13 8.88 5.07
CA MET A 52 9.60 10.25 5.13
C MET A 52 8.55 10.39 6.22
N PHE A 53 7.59 9.46 6.29
CA PHE A 53 6.56 9.49 7.31
C PHE A 53 7.15 9.40 8.72
N GLY A 54 8.09 8.46 8.96
CA GLY A 54 8.76 8.31 10.24
C GLY A 54 9.51 9.58 10.66
N GLU A 55 10.24 10.21 9.75
CA GLU A 55 10.97 11.45 10.01
C GLU A 55 10.05 12.63 10.32
N PHE A 56 9.02 12.85 9.49
CA PHE A 56 8.10 13.97 9.68
C PHE A 56 7.13 13.75 10.84
N ALA A 57 6.77 12.51 11.16
CA ALA A 57 6.00 12.19 12.36
C ALA A 57 6.80 12.49 13.62
N THR A 58 8.11 12.20 13.64
CA THR A 58 9.01 12.51 14.74
C THR A 58 9.15 14.02 14.94
N ARG A 59 9.24 14.78 13.86
CA ARG A 59 9.28 16.25 13.90
C ARG A 59 7.91 16.89 14.13
N ARG A 60 6.85 16.07 14.24
CA ARG A 60 5.46 16.53 14.37
C ARG A 60 5.04 17.50 13.27
N TRP A 61 5.63 17.37 12.07
CA TRP A 61 5.27 18.16 10.91
C TRP A 61 4.21 17.44 10.08
N TYR A 62 2.96 17.79 10.35
CA TYR A 62 1.78 17.12 9.78
C TYR A 62 1.75 17.11 8.23
N PRO A 63 2.00 18.26 7.51
CA PRO A 63 2.01 18.23 6.05
C PRO A 63 3.07 17.28 5.48
N GLY A 64 4.24 17.20 6.11
CA GLY A 64 5.29 16.26 5.73
C GLY A 64 4.86 14.80 5.93
N ALA A 65 4.21 14.49 7.05
CA ALA A 65 3.66 13.17 7.29
C ALA A 65 2.62 12.77 6.22
N LEU A 66 1.74 13.68 5.81
CA LEU A 66 0.80 13.46 4.71
C LEU A 66 1.51 13.18 3.38
N THR A 67 2.61 13.87 3.08
CA THR A 67 3.40 13.58 1.86
C THR A 67 4.05 12.20 1.91
N GLY A 68 4.50 11.76 3.08
CA GLY A 68 4.98 10.40 3.31
C GLY A 68 3.89 9.36 3.02
N LEU A 69 2.68 9.56 3.56
CA LEU A 69 1.53 8.69 3.32
C LEU A 69 1.10 8.68 1.85
N PHE A 70 1.09 9.85 1.20
CA PHE A 70 0.81 9.95 -0.24
C PHE A 70 1.82 9.13 -1.06
N THR A 71 3.08 9.19 -0.69
CA THR A 71 4.16 8.42 -1.34
C THR A 71 3.98 6.91 -1.13
N ILE A 72 3.64 6.48 0.10
CA ILE A 72 3.33 5.06 0.39
C ILE A 72 2.15 4.58 -0.46
N GLY A 73 1.06 5.34 -0.50
CA GLY A 73 -0.14 4.99 -1.28
C GLY A 73 0.16 4.89 -2.78
N GLY A 74 0.99 5.78 -3.32
CA GLY A 74 1.46 5.72 -4.70
C GLY A 74 2.32 4.50 -5.00
N GLY A 75 3.22 4.15 -4.10
CA GLY A 75 3.99 2.91 -4.17
C GLY A 75 3.10 1.66 -4.12
N LEU A 76 2.07 1.67 -3.27
CA LEU A 76 1.10 0.59 -3.16
C LEU A 76 0.26 0.45 -4.45
N ALA A 77 -0.17 1.56 -5.06
CA ALA A 77 -0.86 1.54 -6.34
C ALA A 77 -0.01 0.87 -7.42
N LEU A 78 1.27 1.23 -7.50
CA LEU A 78 2.22 0.62 -8.42
C LEU A 78 2.44 -0.87 -8.12
N LEU A 79 2.56 -1.25 -6.85
CA LEU A 79 2.73 -2.63 -6.41
C LEU A 79 1.55 -3.50 -6.84
N GLN A 80 0.32 -3.08 -6.54
CA GLN A 80 -0.88 -3.85 -6.85
C GLN A 80 -1.13 -3.97 -8.35
N THR A 81 -0.84 -2.90 -9.12
CA THR A 81 -0.94 -2.93 -10.57
C THR A 81 0.07 -3.91 -11.21
N ALA A 82 1.23 -4.12 -10.56
CA ALA A 82 2.26 -5.04 -11.04
C ALA A 82 2.03 -6.50 -10.58
N ILE A 83 1.68 -6.72 -9.31
CA ILE A 83 1.71 -8.04 -8.69
C ILE A 83 0.60 -8.96 -9.22
N ASN A 84 -0.61 -8.42 -9.43
CA ASN A 84 -1.75 -9.21 -9.87
C ASN A 84 -1.51 -9.87 -11.24
N PRO A 85 -1.15 -9.11 -12.30
CA PRO A 85 -0.83 -9.71 -13.59
C PRO A 85 0.44 -10.58 -13.51
N TYR A 86 1.46 -10.19 -12.73
CA TYR A 86 2.67 -10.98 -12.58
C TYR A 86 2.38 -12.39 -12.04
N VAL A 87 1.61 -12.50 -10.96
CA VAL A 87 1.23 -13.79 -10.35
C VAL A 87 0.37 -14.61 -11.30
N SER A 88 -0.49 -13.98 -12.11
CA SER A 88 -1.33 -14.70 -13.07
C SER A 88 -0.53 -15.41 -14.17
N ILE A 89 0.55 -14.79 -14.64
CA ILE A 89 1.38 -15.30 -15.74
C ILE A 89 2.62 -16.09 -15.30
N LEU A 90 2.87 -16.20 -13.99
CA LEU A 90 4.05 -16.89 -13.43
C LEU A 90 3.95 -18.43 -13.54
N GLY A 91 3.02 -18.98 -14.30
CA GLY A 91 2.83 -20.41 -14.52
C GLY A 91 1.66 -20.68 -15.45
N PRO A 92 1.24 -21.95 -15.61
CA PRO A 92 0.14 -22.31 -16.48
C PRO A 92 -1.14 -21.50 -16.17
N ILE A 93 -1.82 -21.05 -17.21
CA ILE A 93 -2.97 -20.14 -17.08
C ILE A 93 -4.13 -20.77 -16.31
N GLU A 94 -4.28 -22.10 -16.40
CA GLU A 94 -5.31 -22.86 -15.68
C GLU A 94 -5.17 -22.75 -14.17
N GLY A 95 -3.95 -22.54 -13.67
CA GLY A 95 -3.63 -22.35 -12.26
C GLY A 95 -3.66 -20.90 -11.77
N ALA A 96 -3.93 -19.92 -12.65
CA ALA A 96 -3.86 -18.50 -12.32
C ALA A 96 -4.82 -18.12 -11.17
N ALA A 97 -6.07 -18.58 -11.24
CA ALA A 97 -7.06 -18.30 -10.20
C ALA A 97 -6.63 -18.80 -8.81
N ARG A 98 -6.03 -20.01 -8.74
CA ARG A 98 -5.51 -20.57 -7.48
C ARG A 98 -4.36 -19.76 -6.92
N ARG A 99 -3.43 -19.29 -7.78
CA ARG A 99 -2.30 -18.44 -7.35
C ARG A 99 -2.76 -17.10 -6.82
N ILE A 100 -3.71 -16.44 -7.50
CA ILE A 100 -4.31 -15.18 -7.06
C ILE A 100 -5.07 -15.38 -5.74
N ALA A 101 -5.86 -16.46 -5.60
CA ALA A 101 -6.55 -16.76 -4.35
C ALA A 101 -5.59 -16.98 -3.18
N LEU A 102 -4.50 -17.74 -3.39
CA LEU A 102 -3.47 -17.94 -2.36
C LEU A 102 -2.81 -16.63 -1.95
N MET A 103 -2.48 -15.77 -2.93
CA MET A 103 -1.94 -14.44 -2.66
C MET A 103 -2.93 -13.59 -1.84
N GLY A 104 -4.23 -13.66 -2.16
CA GLY A 104 -5.28 -12.99 -1.40
C GLY A 104 -5.36 -13.46 0.06
N ILE A 105 -5.27 -14.77 0.30
CA ILE A 105 -5.23 -15.34 1.66
C ILE A 105 -4.02 -14.83 2.43
N CYS A 106 -2.82 -14.85 1.82
CA CYS A 106 -1.60 -14.33 2.45
C CYS A 106 -1.73 -12.83 2.77
N ASN A 107 -2.33 -12.05 1.86
CA ASN A 107 -2.56 -10.62 2.07
C ASN A 107 -3.49 -10.37 3.26
N LYS A 108 -4.60 -11.11 3.38
CA LYS A 108 -5.52 -11.00 4.52
C LYS A 108 -4.89 -11.46 5.82
N ALA A 109 -4.11 -12.55 5.80
CA ALA A 109 -3.35 -13.01 6.97
C ALA A 109 -2.35 -11.95 7.45
N ALA A 110 -1.64 -11.29 6.52
CA ALA A 110 -0.75 -10.19 6.83
C ALA A 110 -1.51 -8.98 7.41
N GLY A 111 -2.71 -8.68 6.89
CA GLY A 111 -3.59 -7.63 7.41
C GLY A 111 -4.01 -7.85 8.86
N ILE A 112 -4.16 -9.11 9.29
CA ILE A 112 -4.44 -9.46 10.70
C ILE A 112 -3.15 -9.39 11.52
N ALA A 113 -2.03 -9.89 11.00
CA ALA A 113 -0.78 -9.98 11.75
C ALA A 113 -0.12 -8.60 11.95
N ALA A 114 -0.21 -7.70 10.97
CA ALA A 114 0.46 -6.41 11.01
C ALA A 114 0.00 -5.52 12.18
N PRO A 115 -1.29 -5.31 12.45
CA PRO A 115 -1.75 -4.55 13.62
C PRO A 115 -1.31 -5.17 14.93
N LEU A 116 -1.29 -6.50 15.04
CA LEU A 116 -0.84 -7.20 16.26
C LEU A 116 0.64 -6.97 16.51
N VAL A 117 1.48 -7.06 15.47
CA VAL A 117 2.93 -6.83 15.57
C VAL A 117 3.22 -5.36 15.87
N ILE A 118 2.64 -4.44 15.11
CA ILE A 118 2.82 -3.00 15.33
C ILE A 118 2.23 -2.58 16.68
N GLY A 119 1.05 -3.10 17.04
CA GLY A 119 0.45 -2.90 18.35
C GLY A 119 1.38 -3.32 19.48
N ALA A 120 1.99 -4.50 19.39
CA ALA A 120 2.93 -4.98 20.40
C ALA A 120 4.24 -4.15 20.45
N LEU A 121 4.70 -3.61 19.32
CA LEU A 121 5.97 -2.86 19.23
C LEU A 121 5.81 -1.37 19.56
N VAL A 122 4.73 -0.76 19.09
CA VAL A 122 4.55 0.71 19.11
C VAL A 122 3.53 1.11 20.17
N LEU A 123 2.43 0.35 20.30
CA LEU A 123 1.31 0.73 21.17
C LEU A 123 1.50 0.30 22.63
N ARG A 124 2.53 -0.48 22.94
CA ARG A 124 2.90 -0.72 24.35
C ARG A 124 3.25 0.62 24.99
N GLY A 125 2.34 1.15 25.82
CA GLY A 125 2.46 2.44 26.51
C GLY A 125 1.59 3.57 25.95
N ILE A 126 0.76 3.35 24.91
CA ILE A 126 -0.24 4.38 24.51
C ILE A 126 -1.30 4.58 25.57
N GLY A 127 -1.76 3.50 26.22
CA GLY A 127 -2.68 3.62 27.35
C GLY A 127 -2.08 4.41 28.51
N ASP A 128 -0.81 4.15 28.83
CA ASP A 128 -0.05 4.87 29.85
C ASP A 128 0.20 6.32 29.43
N LEU A 129 0.42 6.59 28.12
CA LEU A 129 0.58 7.94 27.60
C LEU A 129 -0.74 8.74 27.68
N ALA A 130 -1.86 8.13 27.28
CA ALA A 130 -3.17 8.78 27.40
C ALA A 130 -3.49 9.14 28.84
N ALA A 131 -3.28 8.21 29.77
CA ALA A 131 -3.44 8.45 31.20
C ALA A 131 -2.47 9.51 31.75
N SER A 132 -1.25 9.56 31.24
CA SER A 132 -0.23 10.56 31.67
C SER A 132 -0.43 11.94 31.05
N LEU A 133 -1.20 12.06 29.98
CA LEU A 133 -1.58 13.33 29.37
C LEU A 133 -2.80 13.97 30.03
N ASP A 134 -3.63 13.18 30.72
CA ASP A 134 -4.77 13.67 31.48
C ASP A 134 -4.29 14.52 32.67
N GLY A 135 -4.66 15.80 32.63
CA GLY A 135 -4.31 16.78 33.67
C GLY A 135 -2.93 17.44 33.54
N VAL A 136 -2.15 17.10 32.51
CA VAL A 136 -0.84 17.73 32.26
C VAL A 136 -0.91 18.72 31.12
N SER A 137 -0.46 19.96 31.38
CA SER A 137 -0.41 21.03 30.39
C SER A 137 1.00 21.67 30.32
N GLY A 138 1.25 22.40 29.23
CA GLY A 138 2.51 23.12 29.05
C GLY A 138 3.71 22.23 28.67
N PRO A 139 4.93 22.59 29.09
CA PRO A 139 6.16 21.95 28.59
C PRO A 139 6.29 20.46 28.89
N VAL A 140 5.63 19.95 29.95
CA VAL A 140 5.65 18.52 30.29
C VAL A 140 4.84 17.72 29.29
N ARG A 141 3.69 18.23 28.85
CA ARG A 141 2.86 17.62 27.80
C ARG A 141 3.64 17.51 26.49
N GLU A 142 4.33 18.59 26.10
CA GLU A 142 5.18 18.62 24.91
C GLU A 142 6.31 17.59 24.98
N ALA A 143 6.98 17.45 26.11
CA ALA A 143 8.05 16.48 26.31
C ALA A 143 7.55 15.04 26.17
N LEU A 144 6.36 14.71 26.73
CA LEU A 144 5.74 13.40 26.61
C LEU A 144 5.38 13.07 25.17
N LEU A 145 4.78 14.02 24.45
CA LEU A 145 4.43 13.85 23.04
C LEU A 145 5.65 13.68 22.14
N ASN A 146 6.74 14.43 22.40
CA ASN A 146 7.98 14.32 21.64
C ASN A 146 8.68 12.98 21.89
N ASN A 147 8.69 12.49 23.14
CA ASN A 147 9.23 11.17 23.48
C ASN A 147 8.44 10.04 22.80
N PHE A 148 7.12 10.18 22.70
CA PHE A 148 6.30 9.21 22.00
C PHE A 148 6.53 9.27 20.49
N ALA A 149 6.59 10.46 19.89
CA ALA A 149 6.87 10.65 18.48
C ALA A 149 8.24 10.03 18.08
N ALA A 150 9.25 10.16 18.93
CA ALA A 150 10.56 9.55 18.71
C ALA A 150 10.51 8.02 18.66
N LYS A 151 9.60 7.38 19.42
CA LYS A 151 9.42 5.90 19.37
C LYS A 151 8.86 5.40 18.04
N ILE A 152 8.17 6.26 17.28
CA ILE A 152 7.58 5.91 15.97
C ILE A 152 8.68 5.83 14.90
N HIS A 153 9.74 6.58 15.01
CA HIS A 153 10.80 6.67 14.00
C HIS A 153 11.45 5.33 13.68
N LEU A 154 11.86 4.60 14.71
CA LEU A 154 12.58 3.34 14.55
C LEU A 154 11.75 2.24 13.85
N PRO A 155 10.48 1.98 14.20
CA PRO A 155 9.63 1.04 13.48
C PRO A 155 9.45 1.38 11.99
N TYR A 156 9.27 2.66 11.65
CA TYR A 156 9.12 3.08 10.25
C TYR A 156 10.42 2.96 9.45
N LEU A 157 11.56 3.24 10.06
CA LEU A 157 12.88 2.98 9.46
C LEU A 157 13.10 1.46 9.26
N GLY A 158 12.71 0.66 10.25
CA GLY A 158 12.74 -0.80 10.14
C GLY A 158 11.89 -1.31 8.97
N MET A 159 10.66 -0.80 8.84
CA MET A 159 9.80 -1.13 7.68
C MET A 159 10.45 -0.70 6.36
N ALA A 160 11.00 0.51 6.29
CA ALA A 160 11.69 0.99 5.08
C ALA A 160 12.88 0.09 4.72
N ALA A 161 13.68 -0.33 5.70
CA ALA A 161 14.80 -1.24 5.49
C ALA A 161 14.34 -2.62 4.98
N ILE A 162 13.27 -3.17 5.55
CA ILE A 162 12.69 -4.45 5.10
C ILE A 162 12.18 -4.32 3.66
N LEU A 163 11.46 -3.24 3.33
CA LEU A 163 10.96 -3.01 1.97
C LEU A 163 12.10 -2.90 0.96
N LEU A 164 13.20 -2.21 1.31
CA LEU A 164 14.38 -2.12 0.45
C LEU A 164 15.10 -3.46 0.31
N ALA A 165 15.18 -4.24 1.39
CA ALA A 165 15.77 -5.58 1.34
C ALA A 165 14.97 -6.51 0.42
N VAL A 166 13.63 -6.47 0.49
CA VAL A 166 12.75 -7.24 -0.39
C VAL A 166 12.87 -6.73 -1.84
N ALA A 167 12.91 -5.42 -2.07
CA ALA A 167 13.11 -4.83 -3.39
C ALA A 167 14.42 -5.29 -4.04
N ALA A 168 15.51 -5.28 -3.28
CA ALA A 168 16.82 -5.79 -3.71
C ALA A 168 16.78 -7.30 -3.96
N GLY A 169 16.08 -8.05 -3.11
CA GLY A 169 15.87 -9.48 -3.27
C GLY A 169 15.15 -9.83 -4.57
N ILE A 170 14.09 -9.09 -4.92
CA ILE A 170 13.36 -9.27 -6.18
C ILE A 170 14.27 -9.00 -7.38
N LEU A 171 15.08 -7.95 -7.34
CA LEU A 171 16.02 -7.66 -8.44
C LEU A 171 17.05 -8.76 -8.64
N ARG A 172 17.58 -9.31 -7.54
CA ARG A 172 18.58 -10.40 -7.57
C ARG A 172 17.99 -11.78 -7.81
N SER A 173 16.69 -11.93 -7.61
CA SER A 173 15.98 -13.20 -7.81
C SER A 173 16.00 -13.62 -9.29
N PRO A 174 16.03 -14.94 -9.60
CA PRO A 174 15.92 -15.48 -10.96
C PRO A 174 14.50 -15.34 -11.56
N LEU A 175 13.65 -14.52 -10.97
CA LEU A 175 12.32 -14.25 -11.49
C LEU A 175 12.36 -13.69 -12.92
N PRO A 176 11.53 -14.19 -13.84
CA PRO A 176 11.50 -13.71 -15.23
C PRO A 176 11.08 -12.25 -15.31
N ASP A 177 11.73 -11.49 -16.18
CA ASP A 177 11.35 -10.09 -16.47
C ASP A 177 10.24 -10.09 -17.52
N LEU A 178 9.00 -10.25 -17.06
CA LEU A 178 7.80 -10.30 -17.90
C LEU A 178 7.32 -8.88 -18.17
N LYS A 179 6.90 -8.63 -19.42
CA LYS A 179 6.31 -7.35 -19.81
C LYS A 179 4.78 -7.40 -19.66
N ALA A 180 4.17 -6.25 -19.45
CA ALA A 180 2.71 -6.13 -19.41
C ALA A 180 2.05 -6.56 -20.74
N SER A 181 2.77 -6.50 -21.88
CA SER A 181 2.34 -7.03 -23.17
C SER A 181 2.16 -8.55 -23.16
N ASP A 182 2.94 -9.28 -22.36
CA ASP A 182 2.93 -10.73 -22.34
C ASP A 182 1.66 -11.25 -21.64
N VAL A 183 1.05 -10.46 -20.78
CA VAL A 183 -0.26 -10.74 -20.17
C VAL A 183 -1.36 -10.81 -21.22
N ASN A 184 -1.34 -9.88 -22.19
CA ASN A 184 -2.33 -9.84 -23.25
C ASN A 184 -2.14 -10.99 -24.26
N ALA A 185 -0.90 -11.37 -24.53
CA ALA A 185 -0.59 -12.50 -25.42
C ALA A 185 -1.03 -13.85 -24.84
N SER A 186 -1.05 -14.00 -23.52
CA SER A 186 -1.46 -15.26 -22.85
C SER A 186 -2.98 -15.41 -22.75
N SER A 187 -3.74 -14.33 -22.94
CA SER A 187 -5.21 -14.30 -22.77
C SER A 187 -6.00 -14.23 -24.07
N THR A 188 -5.34 -14.06 -25.23
CA THR A 188 -6.02 -13.95 -26.52
C THR A 188 -5.75 -15.23 -27.35
N PRO A 189 -6.77 -15.97 -27.78
CA PRO A 189 -6.59 -17.01 -28.80
C PRO A 189 -6.00 -16.38 -30.06
N ALA A 190 -4.98 -17.04 -30.63
CA ALA A 190 -4.32 -16.56 -31.84
C ALA A 190 -5.35 -16.44 -32.99
N GLY A 191 -5.76 -15.22 -33.31
CA GLY A 191 -6.64 -14.98 -34.47
C GLY A 191 -7.55 -13.78 -34.42
N GLU A 192 -7.83 -13.18 -33.27
CA GLU A 192 -8.73 -12.02 -33.19
C GLU A 192 -8.07 -10.85 -32.47
N SER A 193 -7.38 -10.00 -33.22
CA SER A 193 -7.11 -8.63 -32.80
C SER A 193 -8.41 -7.83 -32.93
N ASP A 194 -9.33 -8.02 -31.99
CA ASP A 194 -10.53 -7.19 -31.93
C ASP A 194 -10.09 -5.79 -31.51
N ALA A 195 -10.00 -4.87 -32.46
CA ALA A 195 -9.62 -3.47 -32.29
C ALA A 195 -10.68 -2.66 -31.51
N ARG A 196 -11.60 -3.33 -30.82
CA ARG A 196 -12.61 -2.69 -29.99
C ARG A 196 -11.98 -2.11 -28.74
N SER A 197 -12.33 -0.89 -28.43
CA SER A 197 -11.95 -0.25 -27.18
C SER A 197 -12.41 -1.12 -25.99
N VAL A 198 -11.53 -1.29 -25.00
CA VAL A 198 -11.81 -2.04 -23.76
C VAL A 198 -13.11 -1.53 -23.09
N PHE A 199 -13.42 -0.24 -23.25
CA PHE A 199 -14.64 0.39 -22.73
C PHE A 199 -15.95 -0.04 -23.43
N SER A 200 -15.86 -0.74 -24.57
CA SER A 200 -17.05 -1.22 -25.30
C SER A 200 -17.67 -2.49 -24.71
N TYR A 201 -17.02 -3.12 -23.72
CA TYR A 201 -17.52 -4.33 -23.12
C TYR A 201 -18.40 -4.04 -21.89
N PRO A 202 -19.71 -4.35 -21.91
CA PRO A 202 -20.61 -4.07 -20.77
C PRO A 202 -20.21 -4.84 -19.51
N HIS A 203 -19.61 -6.02 -19.64
CA HIS A 203 -19.13 -6.83 -18.50
C HIS A 203 -18.00 -6.12 -17.74
N LEU A 204 -17.19 -5.29 -18.43
CA LEU A 204 -16.17 -4.49 -17.76
C LEU A 204 -16.79 -3.51 -16.77
N TRP A 205 -17.82 -2.80 -17.21
CA TRP A 205 -18.50 -1.81 -16.36
C TRP A 205 -19.22 -2.46 -15.18
N LEU A 206 -19.86 -3.61 -15.39
CA LEU A 206 -20.45 -4.40 -14.30
C LEU A 206 -19.37 -4.87 -13.32
N GLY A 207 -18.23 -5.33 -13.81
CA GLY A 207 -17.09 -5.69 -12.97
C GLY A 207 -16.53 -4.52 -12.17
N VAL A 208 -16.40 -3.35 -12.78
CA VAL A 208 -15.94 -2.11 -12.11
C VAL A 208 -16.91 -1.71 -11.00
N VAL A 209 -18.21 -1.71 -11.26
CA VAL A 209 -19.23 -1.38 -10.25
C VAL A 209 -19.22 -2.40 -9.11
N CYS A 210 -19.15 -3.69 -9.42
CA CYS A 210 -19.07 -4.75 -8.43
C CYS A 210 -17.85 -4.62 -7.52
N LEU A 211 -16.68 -4.36 -8.09
CA LEU A 211 -15.45 -4.12 -7.34
C LEU A 211 -15.54 -2.85 -6.49
N PHE A 212 -16.10 -1.78 -7.03
CA PHE A 212 -16.28 -0.53 -6.30
C PHE A 212 -17.14 -0.74 -5.04
N VAL A 213 -18.29 -1.40 -5.19
CA VAL A 213 -19.19 -1.71 -4.06
C VAL A 213 -18.51 -2.64 -3.06
N TYR A 214 -17.84 -3.70 -3.55
CA TYR A 214 -17.14 -4.66 -2.71
C TYR A 214 -16.06 -3.99 -1.86
N VAL A 215 -15.17 -3.22 -2.50
CA VAL A 215 -14.09 -2.52 -1.79
C VAL A 215 -14.66 -1.47 -0.83
N GLY A 216 -15.71 -0.75 -1.23
CA GLY A 216 -16.39 0.20 -0.36
C GLY A 216 -16.91 -0.46 0.93
N VAL A 217 -17.60 -1.59 0.81
CA VAL A 217 -18.09 -2.34 1.97
C VAL A 217 -16.93 -2.90 2.82
N GLU A 218 -15.88 -3.41 2.19
CA GLU A 218 -14.70 -3.93 2.89
C GLU A 218 -14.00 -2.87 3.73
N VAL A 219 -13.79 -1.68 3.16
CA VAL A 219 -13.16 -0.55 3.88
C VAL A 219 -14.05 -0.06 5.01
N MET A 220 -15.34 0.15 4.74
CA MET A 220 -16.29 0.58 5.78
C MET A 220 -16.39 -0.43 6.93
N ALA A 221 -16.40 -1.72 6.64
CA ALA A 221 -16.43 -2.76 7.67
C ALA A 221 -15.13 -2.79 8.49
N GLY A 222 -13.97 -2.58 7.84
CA GLY A 222 -12.68 -2.48 8.52
C GLY A 222 -12.59 -1.27 9.45
N ASP A 223 -13.01 -0.11 8.98
CA ASP A 223 -12.96 1.14 9.76
C ASP A 223 -14.05 1.21 10.87
N ALA A 224 -15.18 0.50 10.70
CA ALA A 224 -16.27 0.49 11.69
C ALA A 224 -16.04 -0.47 12.86
N ILE A 225 -15.15 -1.46 12.68
CA ILE A 225 -14.86 -2.48 13.70
C ILE A 225 -13.58 -2.12 14.49
N GLY A 226 -12.71 -1.25 13.97
CA GLY A 226 -11.49 -0.77 14.60
C GLY A 226 -11.68 0.50 15.36
#